data_5e5b5f77698a6bd2faa79b9c0e952cbf
#
_entry.id   5e5b5f77698a6bd2faa79b9c0e952cbf
#
_cell.length_a   1.000
_cell.length_b   1.000
_cell.length_c   1.000
_cell.angle_alpha   90.00
_cell.angle_beta   90.00
_cell.angle_gamma   90.00
#
_symmetry.space_group_name_H-M   'P 1'
#
loop_
_entity.id
_entity.type
_entity.pdbx_description
1 polymer ?
#
loop_
_entity_poly.entity_id
_entity_poly.type
_entity_poly.pdbx_seq_one_letter_code
_entity_poly.pdbx_strand_id
1 'polypeptide(L)'
;TLATGELIACGTVVNASGTRAVRTSRMAGIEILVEPRKRYTFIFDAETPLKGDLPLTLDPSGVHMRTDGAYYLAGCPPDDDPPVDYDNFVQDHSIWEEKAGPAIAHRIPQFEAIKLINSWAGHYAYNTFDQNAILGPHTTVRNFIFVNGFSGHGFQQSPAMGRGTAELIVFGEYRSLDLSPFNYTRIENN
;
A
#
# COMPACT_ATOMS: atom_id res chain seq x y z
N THR A 1 18.79 10.76 15.17
CA THR A 1 19.72 11.62 14.41
C THR A 1 19.25 11.72 12.98
N LEU A 2 19.19 12.91 12.41
CA LEU A 2 18.87 13.14 11.00
C LEU A 2 20.09 12.86 10.10
N ALA A 3 19.86 12.77 8.79
CA ALA A 3 20.94 12.62 7.79
C ALA A 3 21.94 13.81 7.83
N THR A 4 21.51 14.96 8.33
CA THR A 4 22.35 16.15 8.56
C THR A 4 23.28 16.02 9.78
N GLY A 5 23.14 14.99 10.60
CA GLY A 5 23.82 14.82 11.87
C GLY A 5 23.12 15.49 13.05
N GLU A 6 22.05 16.22 12.84
CA GLU A 6 21.28 16.88 13.89
C GLU A 6 20.58 15.85 14.79
N LEU A 7 20.59 16.10 16.10
CA LEU A 7 19.87 15.31 17.10
C LEU A 7 18.56 16.01 17.47
N ILE A 8 17.45 15.32 17.26
CA ILE A 8 16.14 15.76 17.73
C ILE A 8 15.76 14.90 18.93
N ALA A 9 15.61 15.52 20.10
CA ALA A 9 15.03 14.85 21.26
C ALA A 9 13.50 14.78 21.10
N CYS A 10 12.91 13.60 21.31
CA CYS A 10 11.48 13.39 21.22
C CYS A 10 11.01 12.37 22.27
N GLY A 11 9.79 12.53 22.76
CA GLY A 11 9.17 11.56 23.68
C GLY A 11 8.65 10.32 22.97
N THR A 12 8.20 10.49 21.74
CA THR A 12 7.60 9.41 20.93
C THR A 12 8.12 9.48 19.50
N VAL A 13 8.36 8.32 18.92
CA VAL A 13 8.66 8.14 17.49
C VAL A 13 7.49 7.42 16.84
N VAL A 14 6.96 7.96 15.76
CA VAL A 14 5.95 7.30 14.93
C VAL A 14 6.61 6.85 13.63
N ASN A 15 6.65 5.55 13.42
CA ASN A 15 7.11 4.99 12.16
C ASN A 15 5.93 4.91 11.18
N ALA A 16 5.84 5.85 10.26
CA ALA A 16 4.89 5.90 9.15
C ALA A 16 5.62 5.91 7.80
N SER A 17 6.77 5.22 7.71
CA SER A 17 7.70 5.34 6.58
C SER A 17 7.36 4.39 5.41
N GLY A 18 6.14 3.83 5.37
CA GLY A 18 5.61 3.05 4.25
C GLY A 18 6.49 1.84 3.94
N THR A 19 6.93 1.71 2.71
CA THR A 19 7.79 0.59 2.27
C THR A 19 9.15 0.56 2.97
N ARG A 20 9.61 1.68 3.54
CA ARG A 20 10.87 1.76 4.30
C ARG A 20 10.69 1.47 5.79
N ALA A 21 9.53 0.98 6.20
CA ALA A 21 9.18 0.72 7.60
C ALA A 21 10.21 -0.16 8.32
N VAL A 22 10.71 -1.21 7.66
CA VAL A 22 11.76 -2.10 8.22
C VAL A 22 13.05 -1.34 8.49
N ARG A 23 13.50 -0.50 7.53
CA ARG A 23 14.73 0.29 7.72
C ARG A 23 14.63 1.23 8.93
N THR A 24 13.46 1.89 9.07
CA THR A 24 13.22 2.79 10.19
C THR A 24 13.12 2.03 11.53
N SER A 25 12.45 0.89 11.54
CA SER A 25 12.34 0.04 12.74
C SER A 25 13.69 -0.51 13.19
N ARG A 26 14.54 -0.94 12.25
CA ARG A 26 15.91 -1.43 12.54
C ARG A 26 16.79 -0.38 13.21
N MET A 27 16.56 0.92 12.97
CA MET A 27 17.28 1.99 13.69
C MET A 27 16.96 1.98 15.19
N ALA A 28 15.84 1.40 15.60
CA ALA A 28 15.46 1.19 16.98
C ALA A 28 15.71 -0.25 17.47
N GLY A 29 16.38 -1.09 16.67
CA GLY A 29 16.62 -2.50 17.00
C GLY A 29 15.38 -3.40 16.88
N ILE A 30 14.38 -2.97 16.11
CA ILE A 30 13.08 -3.65 15.97
C ILE A 30 12.97 -4.27 14.58
N GLU A 31 12.54 -5.52 14.51
CA GLU A 31 12.18 -6.20 13.26
C GLU A 31 10.66 -6.22 13.07
N ILE A 32 10.21 -6.02 11.83
CA ILE A 32 8.79 -6.11 11.45
C ILE A 32 8.64 -6.83 10.12
N LEU A 33 7.48 -7.44 9.91
CA LEU A 33 7.16 -8.25 8.74
C LEU A 33 6.53 -7.41 7.61
N VAL A 34 7.27 -6.39 7.12
CA VAL A 34 6.81 -5.52 6.05
C VAL A 34 7.83 -5.53 4.91
N GLU A 35 7.36 -5.79 3.71
CA GLU A 35 8.20 -5.86 2.52
C GLU A 35 7.69 -4.91 1.43
N PRO A 36 8.58 -4.29 0.62
CA PRO A 36 8.16 -3.60 -0.59
C PRO A 36 7.75 -4.63 -1.65
N ARG A 37 6.52 -4.54 -2.14
CA ARG A 37 5.98 -5.36 -3.23
C ARG A 37 5.57 -4.47 -4.39
N LYS A 38 5.99 -4.83 -5.60
CA LYS A 38 5.74 -4.00 -6.78
C LYS A 38 4.28 -4.08 -7.22
N ARG A 39 3.74 -2.93 -7.63
CA ARG A 39 2.39 -2.80 -8.20
C ARG A 39 2.47 -1.95 -9.46
N TYR A 40 1.79 -2.40 -10.49
CA TYR A 40 1.76 -1.73 -11.78
C TYR A 40 0.46 -0.96 -11.93
N THR A 41 0.57 0.23 -12.47
CA THR A 41 -0.58 1.06 -12.82
C THR A 41 -0.46 1.49 -14.28
N PHE A 42 -1.57 1.43 -14.97
CA PHE A 42 -1.70 1.68 -16.39
C PHE A 42 -2.81 2.70 -16.62
N ILE A 43 -2.54 3.71 -17.44
CA ILE A 43 -3.56 4.60 -17.99
C ILE A 43 -3.79 4.20 -19.43
N PHE A 44 -5.03 3.97 -19.79
CA PHE A 44 -5.40 3.56 -21.14
C PHE A 44 -6.61 4.33 -21.68
N ASP A 45 -6.67 4.45 -22.98
CA ASP A 45 -7.80 4.95 -23.73
C ASP A 45 -8.52 3.81 -24.44
N ALA A 46 -9.80 3.96 -24.72
CA ALA A 46 -10.60 2.98 -25.45
C ALA A 46 -11.15 3.62 -26.71
N GLU A 47 -11.05 2.90 -27.84
CA GLU A 47 -11.63 3.35 -29.11
C GLU A 47 -13.13 3.59 -28.99
N THR A 48 -13.80 2.74 -28.20
CA THR A 48 -15.21 2.89 -27.89
C THR A 48 -15.40 3.07 -26.38
N PRO A 49 -15.39 4.31 -25.88
CA PRO A 49 -15.52 4.57 -24.44
C PRO A 49 -16.92 4.17 -23.92
N LEU A 50 -16.99 3.88 -22.62
CA LEU A 50 -18.24 3.60 -21.94
C LEU A 50 -19.13 4.84 -21.90
N LYS A 51 -20.45 4.65 -21.87
CA LYS A 51 -21.43 5.76 -21.78
C LYS A 51 -21.47 6.47 -20.42
N GLY A 52 -20.80 5.93 -19.42
CA GLY A 52 -20.76 6.49 -18.06
C GLY A 52 -19.48 6.05 -17.34
N ASP A 53 -19.27 6.59 -16.16
CA ASP A 53 -18.11 6.27 -15.34
C ASP A 53 -18.10 4.80 -14.92
N LEU A 54 -16.95 4.16 -15.10
CA LEU A 54 -16.68 2.84 -14.58
C LEU A 54 -16.27 2.97 -13.10
N PRO A 55 -17.05 2.45 -12.15
CA PRO A 55 -16.62 2.39 -10.77
C PRO A 55 -15.41 1.46 -10.62
N LEU A 56 -14.74 1.50 -9.46
CA LEU A 56 -13.66 0.57 -9.17
C LEU A 56 -14.18 -0.87 -9.31
N THR A 57 -13.73 -1.53 -10.35
CA THR A 57 -14.09 -2.89 -10.73
C THR A 57 -12.90 -3.80 -10.52
N LEU A 58 -13.07 -4.88 -9.76
CA LEU A 58 -12.04 -5.88 -9.50
C LEU A 58 -12.38 -7.15 -10.27
N ASP A 59 -11.42 -7.63 -11.05
CA ASP A 59 -11.50 -8.90 -11.75
C ASP A 59 -10.88 -10.03 -10.89
N PRO A 60 -11.37 -11.27 -10.96
CA PRO A 60 -10.78 -12.40 -10.23
C PRO A 60 -9.29 -12.65 -10.54
N SER A 61 -8.78 -12.17 -11.67
CA SER A 61 -7.35 -12.20 -12.01
C SER A 61 -6.49 -11.27 -11.13
N GLY A 62 -7.11 -10.43 -10.27
CA GLY A 62 -6.45 -9.39 -9.50
C GLY A 62 -6.27 -8.06 -10.26
N VAL A 63 -6.66 -8.02 -11.53
CA VAL A 63 -6.71 -6.76 -12.29
C VAL A 63 -7.88 -5.92 -11.78
N HIS A 64 -7.62 -4.66 -11.47
CA HIS A 64 -8.67 -3.69 -11.14
C HIS A 64 -8.64 -2.54 -12.12
N MET A 65 -9.80 -1.94 -12.35
CA MET A 65 -9.94 -0.84 -13.31
C MET A 65 -11.03 0.13 -12.88
N ARG A 66 -10.93 1.37 -13.31
CA ARG A 66 -11.93 2.43 -13.11
C ARG A 66 -11.78 3.56 -14.12
N THR A 67 -12.78 4.41 -14.23
CA THR A 67 -12.63 5.70 -14.93
C THR A 67 -11.64 6.60 -14.18
N ASP A 68 -10.81 7.34 -14.91
CA ASP A 68 -9.85 8.32 -14.39
C ASP A 68 -9.81 9.56 -15.30
N GLY A 69 -10.71 10.51 -15.04
CA GLY A 69 -10.89 11.68 -15.89
C GLY A 69 -11.38 11.30 -17.29
N ALA A 70 -10.60 11.66 -18.32
CA ALA A 70 -10.92 11.34 -19.71
C ALA A 70 -10.47 9.91 -20.13
N TYR A 71 -9.77 9.21 -19.26
CA TYR A 71 -9.18 7.89 -19.51
C TYR A 71 -9.68 6.86 -18.52
N TYR A 72 -9.10 5.68 -18.60
CA TYR A 72 -9.28 4.61 -17.65
C TYR A 72 -7.95 4.31 -16.96
N LEU A 73 -8.03 3.96 -15.68
CA LEU A 73 -6.91 3.46 -14.90
C LEU A 73 -7.10 1.99 -14.63
N ALA A 74 -6.06 1.19 -14.85
CA ALA A 74 -6.00 -0.19 -14.41
C ALA A 74 -4.74 -0.42 -13.56
N GLY A 75 -4.80 -1.44 -12.73
CA GLY A 75 -3.64 -1.91 -11.97
C GLY A 75 -3.76 -3.38 -11.64
N CYS A 76 -2.61 -4.01 -11.40
CA CYS A 76 -2.55 -5.39 -10.94
C CYS A 76 -1.22 -5.68 -10.23
N PRO A 77 -1.19 -6.70 -9.36
CA PRO A 77 0.05 -7.32 -8.95
C PRO A 77 0.63 -8.17 -10.09
N PRO A 78 1.95 -8.43 -10.12
CA PRO A 78 2.52 -9.51 -10.91
C PRO A 78 1.98 -10.87 -10.42
N ASP A 79 2.10 -11.93 -11.24
CA ASP A 79 1.68 -13.27 -10.83
C ASP A 79 2.66 -13.86 -9.80
N ASP A 80 3.95 -13.67 -10.02
CA ASP A 80 4.97 -13.86 -8.99
C ASP A 80 5.21 -12.51 -8.30
N ASP A 81 4.93 -12.43 -6.99
CA ASP A 81 4.95 -11.21 -6.20
C ASP A 81 6.06 -11.25 -5.12
N PRO A 82 7.34 -11.32 -5.51
CA PRO A 82 8.45 -11.32 -4.56
C PRO A 82 8.67 -9.93 -3.94
N PRO A 83 9.37 -9.86 -2.80
CA PRO A 83 9.88 -8.59 -2.31
C PRO A 83 10.86 -8.00 -3.32
N VAL A 84 10.87 -6.68 -3.42
CA VAL A 84 11.75 -5.94 -4.32
C VAL A 84 12.63 -4.98 -3.55
N ASP A 85 13.71 -4.49 -4.18
CA ASP A 85 14.50 -3.40 -3.60
C ASP A 85 13.66 -2.12 -3.52
N TYR A 86 13.90 -1.32 -2.48
CA TYR A 86 13.17 -0.07 -2.20
C TYR A 86 13.20 0.95 -3.34
N ASP A 87 14.21 0.89 -4.18
CA ASP A 87 14.42 1.84 -5.28
C ASP A 87 14.22 1.17 -6.66
N ASN A 88 13.73 -0.08 -6.71
CA ASN A 88 13.44 -0.78 -7.95
C ASN A 88 12.03 -0.43 -8.48
N PHE A 89 11.95 0.60 -9.29
CA PHE A 89 10.73 1.02 -10.00
C PHE A 89 10.76 0.64 -11.49
N VAL A 90 11.65 -0.25 -11.90
CA VAL A 90 11.69 -0.76 -13.27
C VAL A 90 10.37 -1.46 -13.58
N GLN A 91 9.76 -1.07 -14.70
CA GLN A 91 8.50 -1.63 -15.16
C GLN A 91 8.74 -2.91 -15.96
N ASP A 92 7.81 -3.82 -15.81
CA ASP A 92 7.66 -4.97 -16.69
C ASP A 92 6.44 -4.71 -17.59
N HIS A 93 6.70 -4.42 -18.85
CA HIS A 93 5.66 -4.10 -19.82
C HIS A 93 4.86 -5.34 -20.26
N SER A 94 5.38 -6.54 -20.09
CA SER A 94 4.67 -7.78 -20.37
C SER A 94 3.41 -7.93 -19.53
N ILE A 95 3.40 -7.36 -18.31
CA ILE A 95 2.23 -7.35 -17.42
C ILE A 95 1.01 -6.69 -18.08
N TRP A 96 1.22 -5.63 -18.89
CA TRP A 96 0.12 -5.04 -19.67
C TRP A 96 -0.35 -5.96 -20.77
N GLU A 97 0.57 -6.51 -21.55
CA GLU A 97 0.26 -7.30 -22.75
C GLU A 97 -0.31 -8.67 -22.42
N GLU A 98 0.22 -9.33 -21.38
CA GLU A 98 -0.10 -10.72 -21.08
C GLU A 98 -1.17 -10.87 -19.99
N LYS A 99 -1.36 -9.87 -19.13
CA LYS A 99 -2.30 -9.95 -18.00
C LYS A 99 -3.36 -8.86 -18.01
N ALA A 100 -2.96 -7.58 -17.91
CA ALA A 100 -3.92 -6.50 -17.68
C ALA A 100 -4.84 -6.30 -18.90
N GLY A 101 -4.30 -6.13 -20.10
CA GLY A 101 -5.06 -5.91 -21.32
C GLY A 101 -6.06 -7.06 -21.61
N PRO A 102 -5.63 -8.32 -21.64
CA PRO A 102 -6.54 -9.46 -21.82
C PRO A 102 -7.65 -9.55 -20.78
N ALA A 103 -7.35 -9.32 -19.49
CA ALA A 103 -8.36 -9.35 -18.43
C ALA A 103 -9.38 -8.21 -18.58
N ILE A 104 -8.94 -7.02 -18.95
CA ILE A 104 -9.80 -5.86 -19.22
C ILE A 104 -10.75 -6.14 -20.37
N ALA A 105 -10.23 -6.62 -21.51
CA ALA A 105 -11.02 -6.94 -22.71
C ALA A 105 -12.02 -8.08 -22.43
N HIS A 106 -11.59 -9.10 -21.68
CA HIS A 106 -12.47 -10.20 -21.30
C HIS A 106 -13.63 -9.74 -20.40
N ARG A 107 -13.33 -8.86 -19.44
CA ARG A 107 -14.33 -8.34 -18.49
C ARG A 107 -15.30 -7.37 -19.14
N ILE A 108 -14.81 -6.51 -20.00
CA ILE A 108 -15.57 -5.49 -20.72
C ILE A 108 -15.26 -5.61 -22.21
N PRO A 109 -16.04 -6.38 -23.00
CA PRO A 109 -15.74 -6.59 -24.42
C PRO A 109 -15.64 -5.32 -25.24
N GLN A 110 -16.27 -4.23 -24.80
CA GLN A 110 -16.15 -2.91 -25.43
C GLN A 110 -14.71 -2.35 -25.37
N PHE A 111 -13.88 -2.88 -24.46
CA PHE A 111 -12.45 -2.56 -24.32
C PHE A 111 -11.53 -3.53 -25.09
N GLU A 112 -12.04 -4.18 -26.14
CA GLU A 112 -11.19 -5.00 -27.03
C GLU A 112 -10.13 -4.16 -27.75
N ALA A 113 -10.48 -2.92 -28.14
CA ALA A 113 -9.57 -1.97 -28.76
C ALA A 113 -9.19 -0.85 -27.79
N ILE A 114 -8.08 -1.07 -27.05
CA ILE A 114 -7.54 -0.14 -26.07
C ILE A 114 -6.10 0.24 -26.38
N LYS A 115 -5.71 1.45 -25.99
CA LYS A 115 -4.37 1.98 -26.19
C LYS A 115 -3.78 2.39 -24.85
N LEU A 116 -2.64 1.83 -24.50
CA LEU A 116 -1.85 2.28 -23.36
C LEU A 116 -1.35 3.71 -23.59
N ILE A 117 -1.65 4.61 -22.66
CA ILE A 117 -1.26 6.03 -22.71
C ILE A 117 -0.05 6.27 -21.81
N ASN A 118 -0.06 5.70 -20.60
CA ASN A 118 0.99 5.83 -19.63
C ASN A 118 1.02 4.65 -18.67
N SER A 119 2.16 4.42 -18.03
CA SER A 119 2.28 3.41 -16.99
C SER A 119 3.37 3.77 -15.99
N TRP A 120 3.26 3.25 -14.78
CA TRP A 120 4.31 3.33 -13.77
C TRP A 120 4.25 2.15 -12.82
N ALA A 121 5.35 1.93 -12.11
CA ALA A 121 5.41 1.00 -11.00
C ALA A 121 5.46 1.76 -9.67
N GLY A 122 4.74 1.28 -8.68
CA GLY A 122 4.79 1.72 -7.29
C GLY A 122 5.06 0.56 -6.37
N HIS A 123 5.21 0.83 -5.06
CA HIS A 123 5.40 -0.23 -4.07
C HIS A 123 4.30 -0.19 -3.02
N TYR A 124 3.79 -1.36 -2.67
CA TYR A 124 3.02 -1.57 -1.44
C TYR A 124 3.96 -1.86 -0.28
N ALA A 125 3.66 -1.30 0.88
CA ALA A 125 4.22 -1.72 2.15
C ALA A 125 3.45 -2.97 2.61
N TYR A 126 3.90 -4.13 2.16
CA TYR A 126 3.17 -5.38 2.29
C TYR A 126 3.49 -6.04 3.61
N ASN A 127 2.50 -6.23 4.48
CA ASN A 127 2.63 -7.02 5.70
C ASN A 127 2.48 -8.50 5.35
N THR A 128 3.57 -9.26 5.50
CA THR A 128 3.61 -10.68 5.12
C THR A 128 2.87 -11.59 6.09
N PHE A 129 2.54 -11.09 7.29
CA PHE A 129 1.84 -11.86 8.30
C PHE A 129 0.34 -12.05 7.93
N ASP A 130 -0.38 -10.96 7.73
CA ASP A 130 -1.82 -11.00 7.54
C ASP A 130 -2.36 -9.96 6.56
N GLN A 131 -1.49 -9.25 5.85
CA GLN A 131 -1.82 -8.19 4.89
C GLN A 131 -2.62 -7.02 5.49
N ASN A 132 -2.68 -6.91 6.82
CA ASN A 132 -3.33 -5.82 7.53
C ASN A 132 -2.33 -4.86 8.16
N ALA A 133 -2.77 -3.61 8.38
CA ALA A 133 -1.96 -2.58 8.98
C ALA A 133 -1.40 -2.99 10.35
N ILE A 134 -0.20 -2.53 10.66
CA ILE A 134 0.42 -2.63 11.98
C ILE A 134 0.29 -1.27 12.64
N LEU A 135 -0.48 -1.19 13.71
CA LEU A 135 -0.74 0.05 14.43
C LEU A 135 -0.39 -0.12 15.93
N GLY A 136 0.01 0.98 16.56
CA GLY A 136 0.21 1.02 18.01
C GLY A 136 1.66 0.82 18.46
N PRO A 137 1.89 0.83 19.77
CA PRO A 137 3.24 0.80 20.33
C PRO A 137 3.89 -0.58 20.20
N HIS A 138 5.21 -0.58 20.10
CA HIS A 138 6.00 -1.79 20.27
C HIS A 138 5.91 -2.27 21.74
N THR A 139 5.94 -3.56 21.98
CA THR A 139 5.70 -4.17 23.30
C THR A 139 6.73 -3.77 24.36
N THR A 140 8.00 -3.69 23.99
CA THR A 140 9.10 -3.32 24.90
C THR A 140 9.57 -1.87 24.72
N VAL A 141 9.66 -1.36 23.48
CA VAL A 141 10.03 0.03 23.16
C VAL A 141 8.74 0.84 23.01
N ARG A 142 8.04 1.08 24.11
CA ARG A 142 6.66 1.61 24.13
C ARG A 142 6.48 3.00 23.52
N ASN A 143 7.53 3.78 23.41
CA ASN A 143 7.51 5.09 22.75
C ASN A 143 7.81 5.01 21.25
N PHE A 144 7.92 3.81 20.68
CA PHE A 144 7.99 3.57 19.25
C PHE A 144 6.63 3.05 18.78
N ILE A 145 5.95 3.84 17.95
CA ILE A 145 4.59 3.56 17.47
C ILE A 145 4.65 3.20 15.99
N PHE A 146 4.04 2.09 15.63
CA PHE A 146 3.87 1.66 14.25
C PHE A 146 2.63 2.28 13.59
N VAL A 147 2.76 2.67 12.33
CA VAL A 147 1.70 2.99 11.39
C VAL A 147 2.15 2.47 10.02
N ASN A 148 2.18 1.15 9.86
CA ASN A 148 2.90 0.46 8.78
C ASN A 148 2.09 -0.67 8.15
N GLY A 149 2.59 -1.24 7.07
CA GLY A 149 2.14 -2.53 6.55
C GLY A 149 0.73 -2.56 5.99
N PHE A 150 0.25 -1.48 5.39
CA PHE A 150 -1.13 -1.35 4.91
C PHE A 150 -1.49 -2.21 3.70
N SER A 151 -0.53 -2.82 3.04
CA SER A 151 -0.71 -3.78 1.95
C SER A 151 -1.66 -3.33 0.83
N GLY A 152 -1.65 -2.02 0.51
CA GLY A 152 -2.49 -1.41 -0.52
C GLY A 152 -3.75 -0.70 -0.01
N HIS A 153 -4.10 -0.82 1.28
CA HIS A 153 -5.31 -0.22 1.85
C HIS A 153 -5.05 1.10 2.61
N GLY A 154 -3.82 1.62 2.55
CA GLY A 154 -3.40 2.76 3.37
C GLY A 154 -4.14 4.06 3.07
N PHE A 155 -4.45 4.34 1.80
CA PHE A 155 -5.11 5.59 1.42
C PHE A 155 -6.48 5.74 2.10
N GLN A 156 -7.37 4.75 1.95
CA GLN A 156 -8.71 4.79 2.52
C GLN A 156 -8.73 4.64 4.04
N GLN A 157 -7.73 3.99 4.63
CA GLN A 157 -7.63 3.80 6.08
C GLN A 157 -6.94 4.96 6.80
N SER A 158 -6.18 5.80 6.10
CA SER A 158 -5.32 6.82 6.69
C SER A 158 -6.00 7.78 7.67
N PRO A 159 -7.25 8.27 7.46
CA PRO A 159 -7.90 9.16 8.40
C PRO A 159 -8.17 8.50 9.75
N ALA A 160 -8.67 7.26 9.75
CA ALA A 160 -8.95 6.51 10.95
C ALA A 160 -7.66 6.12 11.70
N MET A 161 -6.67 5.63 10.97
CA MET A 161 -5.39 5.22 11.55
C MET A 161 -4.60 6.40 12.09
N GLY A 162 -4.60 7.55 11.40
CA GLY A 162 -3.97 8.78 11.87
C GLY A 162 -4.64 9.30 13.15
N ARG A 163 -5.97 9.27 13.21
CA ARG A 163 -6.73 9.65 14.40
C ARG A 163 -6.41 8.72 15.58
N GLY A 164 -6.47 7.41 15.39
CA GLY A 164 -6.15 6.45 16.44
C GLY A 164 -4.71 6.59 16.95
N THR A 165 -3.75 6.85 16.05
CA THR A 165 -2.37 7.15 16.43
C THR A 165 -2.28 8.39 17.32
N ALA A 166 -2.98 9.47 16.97
CA ALA A 166 -3.02 10.68 17.77
C ALA A 166 -3.66 10.44 19.15
N GLU A 167 -4.75 9.67 19.20
CA GLU A 167 -5.42 9.29 20.44
C GLU A 167 -4.48 8.49 21.37
N LEU A 168 -3.75 7.51 20.83
CA LEU A 168 -2.76 6.76 21.60
C LEU A 168 -1.66 7.65 22.18
N ILE A 169 -1.16 8.62 21.42
CA ILE A 169 -0.10 9.53 21.88
C ILE A 169 -0.62 10.46 22.97
N VAL A 170 -1.80 11.02 22.81
CA VAL A 170 -2.36 12.06 23.68
C VAL A 170 -3.03 11.46 24.92
N PHE A 171 -3.74 10.35 24.77
CA PHE A 171 -4.59 9.77 25.81
C PHE A 171 -4.10 8.41 26.32
N GLY A 172 -3.19 7.76 25.59
CA GLY A 172 -2.74 6.40 25.90
C GLY A 172 -3.70 5.30 25.50
N GLU A 173 -4.81 5.63 24.85
CA GLU A 173 -5.87 4.68 24.45
C GLU A 173 -6.59 5.13 23.18
N TYR A 174 -7.23 4.20 22.47
CA TYR A 174 -8.17 4.50 21.38
C TYR A 174 -9.50 4.98 21.98
N ARG A 175 -10.06 6.06 21.45
CA ARG A 175 -11.31 6.65 21.94
C ARG A 175 -12.46 6.64 20.93
N SER A 176 -12.13 6.83 19.65
CA SER A 176 -13.14 6.98 18.60
C SER A 176 -13.49 5.66 17.93
N LEU A 177 -12.48 4.81 17.72
CA LEU A 177 -12.58 3.50 17.10
C LEU A 177 -11.68 2.56 17.86
N ASP A 178 -12.12 1.35 18.11
CA ASP A 178 -11.24 0.30 18.60
C ASP A 178 -10.34 -0.21 17.46
N LEU A 179 -9.08 0.20 17.49
CA LEU A 179 -8.04 -0.22 16.54
C LEU A 179 -7.10 -1.28 17.13
N SER A 180 -7.42 -1.81 18.30
CA SER A 180 -6.64 -2.86 18.96
C SER A 180 -6.43 -4.13 18.11
N PRO A 181 -7.34 -4.53 17.20
CA PRO A 181 -7.08 -5.64 16.28
C PRO A 181 -5.87 -5.46 15.37
N PHE A 182 -5.42 -4.21 15.17
CA PHE A 182 -4.22 -3.88 14.37
C PHE A 182 -2.94 -3.78 15.20
N ASN A 183 -3.00 -3.96 16.52
CA ASN A 183 -1.83 -3.84 17.39
C ASN A 183 -0.72 -4.83 17.03
N TYR A 184 0.54 -4.38 17.22
CA TYR A 184 1.73 -5.19 16.95
C TYR A 184 1.77 -6.50 17.72
N THR A 185 1.16 -6.56 18.90
CA THR A 185 1.08 -7.78 19.75
C THR A 185 0.51 -9.01 19.04
N ARG A 186 -0.35 -8.82 18.01
CA ARG A 186 -0.90 -9.94 17.25
C ARG A 186 0.16 -10.66 16.39
N ILE A 187 1.24 -9.95 16.05
CA ILE A 187 2.34 -10.49 15.23
C ILE A 187 3.38 -11.17 16.14
N GLU A 188 3.65 -10.59 17.30
CA GLU A 188 4.67 -11.07 18.24
C GLU A 188 4.27 -12.39 18.92
N ASN A 189 2.97 -12.63 19.09
CA ASN A 189 2.44 -13.80 19.79
C ASN A 189 2.17 -15.02 18.86
N ASN A 190 2.57 -14.97 17.61
CA ASN A 190 2.48 -16.04 16.62
C ASN A 190 3.86 -16.43 16.09
#